data_fbadba8700d281a306c4d60b3b9ad745
#
_entry.id   fbadba8700d281a306c4d60b3b9ad745
#
_cell.length_a   1.000
_cell.length_b   1.000
_cell.length_c   1.000
_cell.angle_alpha   90.00
_cell.angle_beta   90.00
_cell.angle_gamma   90.00
#
_symmetry.space_group_name_H-M   'P 1'
#
loop_
_entity.id
_entity.type
_entity.pdbx_description
1 polymer ?
#
loop_
_entity_poly.entity_id
_entity_poly.type
_entity_poly.pdbx_seq_one_letter_code
_entity_poly.pdbx_strand_id
1 'polypeptide(L)'
;MTRTPDQVPAQPAEPARTAERARPAEGSRPAEHLRADARQNHARLIAAATATFAEKGADAPLEEIARRAGVGIGTLYRHFPTRLDLQAAVFRTQVSAVCGKGDELLQSDSPEQAFATWMRSLAAYLITKRGLSKALIEAVGAESELITSCWMAMRETTERLLANGQQAGVIRTDVTATDVVRLIHGVAVSTEKQPDRADLLLSITLDGLRATHA
;
A
#
# COMPACT_ATOMS: atom_id res chain seq x y z
N MET A 1 40.68 -93.68 -23.76
CA MET A 1 41.83 -92.81 -24.11
C MET A 1 41.31 -91.70 -24.92
N THR A 2 41.30 -90.49 -24.36
CA THR A 2 41.81 -89.31 -25.00
C THR A 2 41.35 -88.04 -24.22
N ARG A 3 42.28 -87.27 -23.99
CA ARG A 3 42.31 -86.05 -23.11
C ARG A 3 41.38 -84.95 -23.56
N THR A 4 40.71 -84.41 -22.57
CA THR A 4 40.06 -83.08 -22.61
C THR A 4 41.08 -82.00 -22.52
N PRO A 5 41.00 -80.87 -23.29
CA PRO A 5 41.74 -79.63 -23.02
C PRO A 5 40.84 -78.63 -22.27
N ASP A 6 41.42 -78.17 -21.28
CA ASP A 6 41.47 -76.97 -20.53
C ASP A 6 40.50 -75.86 -20.89
N GLN A 7 39.60 -75.48 -19.93
CA GLN A 7 38.75 -74.31 -19.94
C GLN A 7 39.46 -73.19 -19.18
N VAL A 8 39.75 -72.10 -19.89
CA VAL A 8 40.19 -70.82 -19.34
C VAL A 8 38.92 -70.03 -18.86
N PRO A 9 38.88 -69.57 -17.61
CA PRO A 9 37.74 -68.79 -17.15
C PRO A 9 37.78 -67.36 -17.67
N ALA A 10 36.65 -66.90 -18.26
CA ALA A 10 36.43 -65.52 -18.66
C ALA A 10 36.24 -64.60 -17.43
N GLN A 11 36.97 -63.48 -17.43
CA GLN A 11 36.81 -62.41 -16.46
C GLN A 11 35.48 -61.66 -16.69
N PRO A 12 34.74 -61.28 -15.65
CA PRO A 12 33.57 -60.42 -15.79
C PRO A 12 33.96 -58.96 -16.07
N ALA A 13 33.33 -58.41 -17.09
CA ALA A 13 33.46 -56.98 -17.45
C ALA A 13 32.83 -56.07 -16.36
N GLU A 14 33.59 -55.11 -15.90
CA GLU A 14 33.08 -53.98 -15.05
C GLU A 14 32.08 -53.14 -15.82
N PRO A 15 30.93 -52.77 -15.20
CA PRO A 15 30.03 -51.80 -15.79
C PRO A 15 30.59 -50.38 -15.60
N ALA A 16 30.82 -49.67 -16.70
CA ALA A 16 31.15 -48.26 -16.73
C ALA A 16 30.10 -47.44 -15.99
N ARG A 17 30.51 -46.86 -14.86
CA ARG A 17 29.73 -45.82 -14.15
C ARG A 17 29.76 -44.54 -14.95
N THR A 18 28.77 -44.32 -15.77
CA THR A 18 28.47 -43.01 -16.35
C THR A 18 27.92 -42.14 -15.22
N ALA A 19 28.80 -41.37 -14.61
CA ALA A 19 28.40 -40.30 -13.70
C ALA A 19 27.77 -39.18 -14.53
N GLU A 20 26.45 -39.22 -14.70
CA GLU A 20 25.65 -38.13 -15.18
C GLU A 20 25.63 -37.04 -14.10
N ARG A 21 26.58 -36.11 -14.26
CA ARG A 21 26.59 -34.87 -13.49
C ARG A 21 25.30 -34.12 -13.86
N ALA A 22 24.29 -34.18 -12.99
CA ALA A 22 23.17 -33.27 -13.00
C ALA A 22 23.72 -31.83 -12.89
N ARG A 23 23.66 -31.08 -14.00
CA ARG A 23 23.89 -29.65 -14.00
C ARG A 23 22.77 -29.00 -13.17
N PRO A 24 23.10 -28.16 -12.18
CA PRO A 24 22.05 -27.37 -11.49
C PRO A 24 21.38 -26.48 -12.54
N ALA A 25 20.08 -26.39 -12.47
CA ALA A 25 19.27 -25.51 -13.33
C ALA A 25 19.63 -24.04 -13.04
N GLU A 26 20.56 -23.48 -13.81
CA GLU A 26 21.03 -22.08 -13.74
C GLU A 26 20.07 -21.08 -14.41
N GLY A 27 18.82 -21.49 -14.75
CA GLY A 27 17.89 -20.67 -15.53
C GLY A 27 17.00 -19.70 -14.73
N SER A 28 16.85 -19.83 -13.43
CA SER A 28 15.88 -19.04 -12.64
C SER A 28 16.46 -17.78 -11.98
N ARG A 29 17.73 -17.72 -11.67
CA ARG A 29 18.36 -16.60 -10.95
C ARG A 29 18.32 -15.23 -11.67
N PRO A 30 18.59 -15.12 -12.99
CA PRO A 30 18.56 -13.82 -13.66
C PRO A 30 17.17 -13.20 -13.75
N ALA A 31 16.12 -14.01 -13.99
CA ALA A 31 14.75 -13.50 -14.11
C ALA A 31 14.17 -13.06 -12.76
N GLU A 32 14.52 -13.71 -11.67
CA GLU A 32 14.14 -13.32 -10.30
C GLU A 32 14.83 -12.03 -9.87
N HIS A 33 16.11 -11.85 -10.17
CA HIS A 33 16.85 -10.61 -9.94
C HIS A 33 16.23 -9.44 -10.70
N LEU A 34 15.95 -9.61 -11.98
CA LEU A 34 15.31 -8.56 -12.80
C LEU A 34 13.92 -8.16 -12.25
N ARG A 35 13.15 -9.13 -11.77
CA ARG A 35 11.85 -8.85 -11.14
C ARG A 35 12.00 -8.18 -9.77
N ALA A 36 13.02 -8.53 -9.01
CA ALA A 36 13.33 -7.90 -7.72
C ALA A 36 13.77 -6.44 -7.93
N ASP A 37 14.67 -6.18 -8.88
CA ASP A 37 15.13 -4.84 -9.25
C ASP A 37 13.98 -3.97 -9.78
N ALA A 38 13.08 -4.54 -10.59
CA ALA A 38 11.91 -3.82 -11.09
C ALA A 38 10.96 -3.43 -9.94
N ARG A 39 10.68 -4.34 -8.99
CA ARG A 39 9.87 -4.03 -7.79
C ARG A 39 10.53 -2.98 -6.91
N GLN A 40 11.85 -3.06 -6.71
CA GLN A 40 12.59 -2.09 -5.93
C GLN A 40 12.57 -0.70 -6.59
N ASN A 41 12.78 -0.61 -7.90
CA ASN A 41 12.69 0.64 -8.64
C ASN A 41 11.29 1.24 -8.60
N HIS A 42 10.25 0.41 -8.73
CA HIS A 42 8.86 0.83 -8.58
C HIS A 42 8.59 1.46 -7.19
N ALA A 43 9.01 0.80 -6.11
CA ALA A 43 8.86 1.31 -4.75
C ALA A 43 9.64 2.62 -4.54
N ARG A 44 10.88 2.72 -5.05
CA ARG A 44 11.70 3.95 -4.96
C ARG A 44 11.06 5.11 -5.72
N LEU A 45 10.49 4.86 -6.90
CA LEU A 45 9.77 5.86 -7.68
C LEU A 45 8.51 6.38 -6.93
N ILE A 46 7.71 5.48 -6.33
CA ILE A 46 6.55 5.89 -5.54
C ILE A 46 6.98 6.71 -4.31
N ALA A 47 8.01 6.28 -3.58
CA ALA A 47 8.51 7.02 -2.42
C ALA A 47 9.01 8.43 -2.80
N ALA A 48 9.82 8.54 -3.86
CA ALA A 48 10.31 9.80 -4.38
C ALA A 48 9.18 10.71 -4.87
N ALA A 49 8.20 10.14 -5.60
CA ALA A 49 7.02 10.88 -6.07
C ALA A 49 6.17 11.38 -4.91
N THR A 50 5.96 10.55 -3.88
CA THR A 50 5.22 10.93 -2.67
C THR A 50 5.83 12.16 -2.01
N ALA A 51 7.15 12.17 -1.81
CA ALA A 51 7.86 13.31 -1.22
C ALA A 51 7.81 14.54 -2.13
N THR A 52 8.05 14.35 -3.43
CA THR A 52 8.11 15.48 -4.37
C THR A 52 6.73 16.13 -4.57
N PHE A 53 5.65 15.33 -4.67
CA PHE A 53 4.29 15.86 -4.76
C PHE A 53 3.84 16.55 -3.46
N ALA A 54 4.31 16.11 -2.31
CA ALA A 54 4.04 16.80 -1.05
C ALA A 54 4.73 18.17 -0.96
N GLU A 55 5.95 18.30 -1.50
CA GLU A 55 6.73 19.53 -1.47
C GLU A 55 6.31 20.53 -2.56
N LYS A 56 6.02 20.05 -3.77
CA LYS A 56 5.90 20.89 -4.98
C LYS A 56 4.52 20.79 -5.66
N GLY A 57 3.62 20.00 -5.12
CA GLY A 57 2.30 19.76 -5.71
C GLY A 57 2.29 18.70 -6.80
N ALA A 58 1.08 18.42 -7.31
CA ALA A 58 0.81 17.35 -8.28
C ALA A 58 1.54 17.52 -9.63
N ASP A 59 1.90 18.76 -9.98
CA ASP A 59 2.57 19.11 -11.25
C ASP A 59 4.10 19.08 -11.18
N ALA A 60 4.68 18.61 -10.08
CA ALA A 60 6.12 18.50 -9.92
C ALA A 60 6.81 17.79 -11.11
N PRO A 61 8.02 18.23 -11.55
CA PRO A 61 8.73 17.65 -12.67
C PRO A 61 9.04 16.16 -12.48
N LEU A 62 8.73 15.33 -13.49
CA LEU A 62 9.00 13.88 -13.43
C LEU A 62 10.50 13.57 -13.45
N GLU A 63 11.29 14.40 -14.07
CA GLU A 63 12.76 14.31 -14.10
C GLU A 63 13.35 14.42 -12.70
N GLU A 64 12.79 15.29 -11.85
CA GLU A 64 13.22 15.41 -10.47
C GLU A 64 12.85 14.17 -9.66
N ILE A 65 11.65 13.61 -9.88
CA ILE A 65 11.21 12.37 -9.23
C ILE A 65 12.14 11.22 -9.61
N ALA A 66 12.46 11.06 -10.91
CA ALA A 66 13.39 10.03 -11.38
C ALA A 66 14.78 10.20 -10.75
N ARG A 67 15.30 11.43 -10.70
CA ARG A 67 16.59 11.75 -10.06
C ARG A 67 16.58 11.42 -8.57
N ARG A 68 15.54 11.77 -7.82
CA ARG A 68 15.39 11.45 -6.39
C ARG A 68 15.27 9.94 -6.15
N ALA A 69 14.61 9.22 -7.05
CA ALA A 69 14.52 7.77 -7.00
C ALA A 69 15.83 7.07 -7.38
N GLY A 70 16.83 7.79 -7.92
CA GLY A 70 18.09 7.24 -8.39
C GLY A 70 17.92 6.36 -9.63
N VAL A 71 16.98 6.71 -10.52
CA VAL A 71 16.75 6.01 -11.80
C VAL A 71 16.71 7.00 -12.95
N GLY A 72 16.93 6.50 -14.17
CA GLY A 72 16.76 7.29 -15.39
C GLY A 72 15.29 7.58 -15.69
N ILE A 73 15.02 8.71 -16.37
CA ILE A 73 13.65 9.09 -16.78
C ILE A 73 12.98 8.02 -17.66
N GLY A 74 13.75 7.32 -18.52
CA GLY A 74 13.22 6.21 -19.32
C GLY A 74 12.78 5.01 -18.47
N THR A 75 13.37 4.81 -17.29
CA THR A 75 12.94 3.80 -16.32
C THR A 75 11.62 4.21 -15.67
N LEU A 76 11.46 5.51 -15.31
CA LEU A 76 10.21 6.04 -14.79
C LEU A 76 9.06 5.79 -15.79
N TYR A 77 9.22 6.17 -17.06
CA TYR A 77 8.18 5.99 -18.08
C TYR A 77 7.86 4.52 -18.40
N ARG A 78 8.80 3.60 -18.19
CA ARG A 78 8.51 2.15 -18.28
C ARG A 78 7.61 1.66 -17.15
N HIS A 79 7.75 2.23 -15.94
CA HIS A 79 6.90 1.88 -14.80
C HIS A 79 5.58 2.63 -14.80
N PHE A 80 5.61 3.89 -15.21
CA PHE A 80 4.47 4.81 -15.20
C PHE A 80 4.44 5.57 -16.53
N PRO A 81 3.73 5.03 -17.54
CA PRO A 81 3.68 5.61 -18.90
C PRO A 81 3.22 7.07 -18.92
N THR A 82 2.34 7.45 -18.00
CA THR A 82 1.85 8.82 -17.85
C THR A 82 2.09 9.36 -16.45
N ARG A 83 2.04 10.69 -16.31
CA ARG A 83 2.02 11.35 -14.99
C ARG A 83 0.86 10.85 -14.13
N LEU A 84 -0.30 10.66 -14.75
CA LEU A 84 -1.52 10.20 -14.10
C LEU A 84 -1.32 8.79 -13.48
N ASP A 85 -0.64 7.88 -14.17
CA ASP A 85 -0.33 6.55 -13.63
C ASP A 85 0.52 6.62 -12.37
N LEU A 86 1.53 7.51 -12.35
CA LEU A 86 2.36 7.73 -11.17
C LEU A 86 1.56 8.35 -10.03
N GLN A 87 0.75 9.37 -10.31
CA GLN A 87 -0.12 10.03 -9.32
C GLN A 87 -1.12 9.03 -8.73
N ALA A 88 -1.75 8.19 -9.56
CA ALA A 88 -2.67 7.14 -9.14
C ALA A 88 -2.00 6.10 -8.25
N ALA A 89 -0.78 5.68 -8.60
CA ALA A 89 -0.01 4.73 -7.79
C ALA A 89 0.38 5.32 -6.42
N VAL A 90 0.82 6.58 -6.38
CA VAL A 90 1.10 7.31 -5.13
C VAL A 90 -0.17 7.40 -4.27
N PHE A 91 -1.30 7.78 -4.87
CA PHE A 91 -2.58 7.90 -4.17
C PHE A 91 -3.02 6.57 -3.54
N ARG A 92 -3.02 5.47 -4.32
CA ARG A 92 -3.35 4.12 -3.80
C ARG A 92 -2.42 3.70 -2.66
N THR A 93 -1.11 3.94 -2.80
CA THR A 93 -0.13 3.59 -1.77
C THR A 93 -0.36 4.36 -0.48
N GLN A 94 -0.71 5.64 -0.56
CA GLN A 94 -1.00 6.46 0.62
C GLN A 94 -2.30 6.04 1.31
N VAL A 95 -3.35 5.72 0.55
CA VAL A 95 -4.60 5.18 1.11
C VAL A 95 -4.35 3.84 1.78
N SER A 96 -3.62 2.93 1.13
CA SER A 96 -3.25 1.65 1.71
C SER A 96 -2.46 1.81 3.03
N ALA A 97 -1.53 2.77 3.08
CA ALA A 97 -0.75 3.02 4.28
C ALA A 97 -1.59 3.56 5.46
N VAL A 98 -2.57 4.45 5.18
CA VAL A 98 -3.45 4.94 6.25
C VAL A 98 -4.42 3.87 6.71
N CYS A 99 -4.96 3.05 5.80
CA CYS A 99 -5.82 1.91 6.15
C CYS A 99 -5.07 0.85 6.96
N GLY A 100 -3.80 0.55 6.60
CA GLY A 100 -2.96 -0.37 7.35
C GLY A 100 -2.75 0.05 8.81
N LYS A 101 -2.60 1.35 9.08
CA LYS A 101 -2.59 1.86 10.46
C LYS A 101 -3.91 1.62 11.18
N GLY A 102 -5.04 1.71 10.47
CA GLY A 102 -6.36 1.37 11.01
C GLY A 102 -6.45 -0.10 11.42
N ASP A 103 -5.89 -0.99 10.61
CA ASP A 103 -5.85 -2.42 10.90
C ASP A 103 -5.00 -2.75 12.14
N GLU A 104 -3.88 -2.06 12.33
CA GLU A 104 -3.07 -2.15 13.56
C GLU A 104 -3.85 -1.69 14.81
N LEU A 105 -4.64 -0.62 14.69
CA LEU A 105 -5.43 -0.07 15.78
C LEU A 105 -6.57 -1.01 16.23
N LEU A 106 -7.05 -1.92 15.38
CA LEU A 106 -8.03 -2.94 15.76
C LEU A 106 -7.50 -3.93 16.82
N GLN A 107 -6.18 -4.02 16.98
CA GLN A 107 -5.54 -4.86 18.01
C GLN A 107 -5.39 -4.13 19.37
N SER A 108 -5.88 -2.89 19.49
CA SER A 108 -5.76 -2.10 20.72
C SER A 108 -6.76 -2.57 21.79
N ASP A 109 -6.30 -2.61 23.04
CA ASP A 109 -7.14 -2.91 24.21
C ASP A 109 -8.15 -1.78 24.54
N SER A 110 -7.99 -0.60 23.91
CA SER A 110 -8.89 0.56 24.10
C SER A 110 -9.56 0.94 22.78
N PRO A 111 -10.81 0.46 22.53
CA PRO A 111 -11.58 0.82 21.35
C PRO A 111 -11.80 2.32 21.16
N GLU A 112 -11.99 3.08 22.25
CA GLU A 112 -12.16 4.54 22.21
C GLU A 112 -10.89 5.22 21.69
N GLN A 113 -9.73 4.86 22.23
CA GLN A 113 -8.45 5.44 21.79
C GLN A 113 -8.09 5.02 20.38
N ALA A 114 -8.37 3.77 20.01
CA ALA A 114 -8.15 3.25 18.66
C ALA A 114 -8.96 4.07 17.64
N PHE A 115 -10.26 4.25 17.88
CA PHE A 115 -11.14 5.03 17.02
C PHE A 115 -10.70 6.51 16.93
N ALA A 116 -10.40 7.13 18.07
CA ALA A 116 -9.91 8.51 18.10
C ALA A 116 -8.59 8.69 17.34
N THR A 117 -7.67 7.74 17.48
CA THR A 117 -6.40 7.74 16.74
C THR A 117 -6.60 7.55 15.25
N TRP A 118 -7.52 6.66 14.87
CA TRP A 118 -7.93 6.48 13.47
C TRP A 118 -8.48 7.77 12.87
N MET A 119 -9.44 8.41 13.53
CA MET A 119 -10.03 9.66 13.04
C MET A 119 -8.99 10.76 12.83
N ARG A 120 -8.03 10.92 13.78
CA ARG A 120 -6.91 11.86 13.64
C ARG A 120 -6.01 11.52 12.45
N SER A 121 -5.69 10.24 12.29
CA SER A 121 -4.85 9.77 11.17
C SER A 121 -5.52 10.00 9.81
N LEU A 122 -6.84 9.73 9.71
CA LEU A 122 -7.61 9.93 8.50
C LEU A 122 -7.77 11.42 8.18
N ALA A 123 -8.03 12.26 9.20
CA ALA A 123 -8.09 13.71 9.03
C ALA A 123 -6.75 14.28 8.54
N ALA A 124 -5.65 13.92 9.18
CA ALA A 124 -4.31 14.34 8.78
C ALA A 124 -3.99 13.91 7.33
N TYR A 125 -4.38 12.70 6.94
CA TYR A 125 -4.26 12.24 5.55
C TYR A 125 -5.06 13.12 4.59
N LEU A 126 -6.34 13.36 4.86
CA LEU A 126 -7.22 14.15 3.98
C LEU A 126 -6.75 15.60 3.86
N ILE A 127 -6.25 16.21 4.94
CA ILE A 127 -5.71 17.57 4.93
C ILE A 127 -4.43 17.64 4.10
N THR A 128 -3.47 16.75 4.36
CA THR A 128 -2.13 16.82 3.74
C THR A 128 -2.09 16.36 2.29
N LYS A 129 -3.01 15.51 1.85
CA LYS A 129 -3.01 14.91 0.50
C LYS A 129 -4.02 15.51 -0.47
N ARG A 130 -4.67 16.58 -0.07
CA ARG A 130 -5.75 17.22 -0.80
C ARG A 130 -5.36 17.69 -2.20
N GLY A 131 -4.17 18.23 -2.38
CA GLY A 131 -3.70 18.70 -3.69
C GLY A 131 -3.62 17.57 -4.73
N LEU A 132 -3.07 16.42 -4.35
CA LEU A 132 -3.00 15.25 -5.23
C LEU A 132 -4.39 14.66 -5.49
N SER A 133 -5.23 14.53 -4.45
CA SER A 133 -6.59 14.00 -4.58
C SER A 133 -7.43 14.89 -5.50
N LYS A 134 -7.33 16.22 -5.37
CA LYS A 134 -8.03 17.18 -6.22
C LYS A 134 -7.60 17.03 -7.68
N ALA A 135 -6.29 17.03 -7.95
CA ALA A 135 -5.76 16.86 -9.30
C ALA A 135 -6.22 15.54 -9.95
N LEU A 136 -6.25 14.44 -9.17
CA LEU A 136 -6.74 13.16 -9.64
C LEU A 136 -8.24 13.18 -9.95
N ILE A 137 -9.07 13.75 -9.07
CA ILE A 137 -10.51 13.87 -9.29
C ILE A 137 -10.81 14.72 -10.54
N GLU A 138 -10.07 15.81 -10.75
CA GLU A 138 -10.19 16.63 -11.94
C GLU A 138 -9.80 15.88 -13.22
N ALA A 139 -8.80 15.00 -13.14
CA ALA A 139 -8.31 14.25 -14.30
C ALA A 139 -9.16 13.03 -14.65
N VAL A 140 -9.66 12.26 -13.67
CA VAL A 140 -10.34 10.98 -13.89
C VAL A 140 -11.81 10.96 -13.50
N GLY A 141 -12.30 12.02 -12.83
CA GLY A 141 -13.65 12.11 -12.26
C GLY A 141 -13.79 11.48 -10.88
N ALA A 142 -14.71 12.04 -10.10
CA ALA A 142 -14.99 11.58 -8.73
C ALA A 142 -15.55 10.15 -8.67
N GLU A 143 -16.25 9.72 -9.72
CA GLU A 143 -16.90 8.40 -9.82
C GLU A 143 -16.01 7.34 -10.46
N SER A 144 -14.74 7.68 -10.77
CA SER A 144 -13.80 6.71 -11.32
C SER A 144 -13.53 5.56 -10.35
N GLU A 145 -13.22 4.38 -10.87
CA GLU A 145 -12.88 3.20 -10.08
C GLU A 145 -11.72 3.48 -9.11
N LEU A 146 -10.73 4.27 -9.53
CA LEU A 146 -9.62 4.69 -8.67
C LEU A 146 -10.11 5.41 -7.42
N ILE A 147 -10.94 6.42 -7.59
CA ILE A 147 -11.42 7.27 -6.48
C ILE A 147 -12.39 6.48 -5.59
N THR A 148 -13.37 5.79 -6.21
CA THR A 148 -14.37 5.03 -5.46
C THR A 148 -13.76 3.88 -4.67
N SER A 149 -12.82 3.10 -5.23
CA SER A 149 -12.14 2.02 -4.49
C SER A 149 -11.34 2.54 -3.29
N CYS A 150 -10.66 3.67 -3.43
CA CYS A 150 -9.93 4.29 -2.33
C CYS A 150 -10.87 4.79 -1.21
N TRP A 151 -12.01 5.40 -1.56
CA TRP A 151 -13.04 5.80 -0.60
C TRP A 151 -13.65 4.60 0.10
N MET A 152 -13.93 3.52 -0.62
CA MET A 152 -14.45 2.28 -0.04
C MET A 152 -13.47 1.68 0.97
N ALA A 153 -12.18 1.62 0.67
CA ALA A 153 -11.17 1.11 1.60
C ALA A 153 -11.11 1.91 2.91
N MET A 154 -11.13 3.25 2.84
CA MET A 154 -11.17 4.11 4.03
C MET A 154 -12.47 3.92 4.83
N ARG A 155 -13.62 3.79 4.14
CA ARG A 155 -14.92 3.54 4.77
C ARG A 155 -14.96 2.18 5.49
N GLU A 156 -14.46 1.13 4.86
CA GLU A 156 -14.41 -0.22 5.43
C GLU A 156 -13.52 -0.28 6.68
N THR A 157 -12.37 0.37 6.66
CA THR A 157 -11.51 0.48 7.85
C THR A 157 -12.21 1.27 8.96
N THR A 158 -12.90 2.37 8.61
CA THR A 158 -13.69 3.15 9.57
C THR A 158 -14.82 2.31 10.17
N GLU A 159 -15.51 1.50 9.36
CA GLU A 159 -16.61 0.64 9.80
C GLU A 159 -16.18 -0.37 10.87
N ARG A 160 -15.04 -1.02 10.66
CA ARG A 160 -14.48 -1.99 11.64
C ARG A 160 -14.12 -1.33 12.97
N LEU A 161 -13.47 -0.17 12.95
CA LEU A 161 -13.11 0.56 14.16
C LEU A 161 -14.31 1.17 14.85
N LEU A 162 -15.29 1.69 14.09
CA LEU A 162 -16.55 2.19 14.61
C LEU A 162 -17.35 1.07 15.29
N ALA A 163 -17.52 -0.08 14.64
CA ALA A 163 -18.22 -1.23 15.20
C ALA A 163 -17.57 -1.70 16.51
N ASN A 164 -16.25 -1.73 16.58
CA ASN A 164 -15.52 -2.09 17.80
C ASN A 164 -15.82 -1.12 18.95
N GLY A 165 -15.83 0.20 18.69
CA GLY A 165 -16.18 1.22 19.68
C GLY A 165 -17.65 1.20 20.09
N GLN A 166 -18.56 0.91 19.17
CA GLN A 166 -20.02 0.76 19.44
C GLN A 166 -20.29 -0.49 20.28
N GLN A 167 -19.65 -1.61 19.98
CA GLN A 167 -19.77 -2.85 20.77
C GLN A 167 -19.21 -2.68 22.20
N ALA A 168 -18.16 -1.90 22.35
CA ALA A 168 -17.62 -1.54 23.68
C ALA A 168 -18.46 -0.49 24.43
N GLY A 169 -19.52 0.04 23.82
CA GLY A 169 -20.38 1.05 24.44
C GLY A 169 -19.75 2.43 24.62
N VAL A 170 -18.61 2.70 23.94
CA VAL A 170 -17.89 3.98 24.07
C VAL A 170 -18.24 4.96 22.94
N ILE A 171 -18.83 4.47 21.85
CA ILE A 171 -19.27 5.27 20.70
C ILE A 171 -20.78 5.08 20.51
N ARG A 172 -21.48 6.17 20.15
CA ARG A 172 -22.93 6.17 19.85
C ARG A 172 -23.27 5.24 18.69
N THR A 173 -24.43 4.58 18.75
CA THR A 173 -24.85 3.53 17.80
C THR A 173 -25.69 4.03 16.64
N ASP A 174 -26.09 5.31 16.64
CA ASP A 174 -26.97 5.92 15.63
C ASP A 174 -26.19 6.58 14.48
N VAL A 175 -24.87 6.36 14.40
CA VAL A 175 -24.00 6.84 13.32
C VAL A 175 -23.42 5.68 12.52
N THR A 176 -23.20 5.92 11.23
CA THR A 176 -22.57 4.97 10.30
C THR A 176 -21.14 5.39 9.97
N ALA A 177 -20.33 4.46 9.43
CA ALA A 177 -18.98 4.78 8.93
C ALA A 177 -19.00 5.88 7.85
N THR A 178 -20.06 5.91 7.03
CA THR A 178 -20.25 6.96 6.03
C THR A 178 -20.39 8.34 6.65
N ASP A 179 -21.14 8.45 7.76
CA ASP A 179 -21.32 9.71 8.48
C ASP A 179 -19.98 10.17 9.09
N VAL A 180 -19.24 9.25 9.71
CA VAL A 180 -17.91 9.52 10.26
C VAL A 180 -16.96 10.02 9.20
N VAL A 181 -16.85 9.34 8.04
CA VAL A 181 -15.96 9.76 6.95
C VAL A 181 -16.37 11.11 6.40
N ARG A 182 -17.69 11.41 6.29
CA ARG A 182 -18.20 12.71 5.87
C ARG A 182 -17.84 13.82 6.86
N LEU A 183 -17.98 13.56 8.16
CA LEU A 183 -17.58 14.52 9.20
C LEU A 183 -16.10 14.87 9.12
N ILE A 184 -15.24 13.85 9.03
CA ILE A 184 -13.78 14.06 8.90
C ILE A 184 -13.45 14.82 7.61
N HIS A 185 -14.09 14.47 6.50
CA HIS A 185 -13.93 15.19 5.24
C HIS A 185 -14.38 16.65 5.36
N GLY A 186 -15.50 16.91 6.03
CA GLY A 186 -15.97 18.26 6.33
C GLY A 186 -14.95 19.07 7.15
N VAL A 187 -14.37 18.47 8.18
CA VAL A 187 -13.29 19.09 8.96
C VAL A 187 -12.08 19.39 8.06
N ALA A 188 -11.63 18.42 7.27
CA ALA A 188 -10.50 18.62 6.37
C ALA A 188 -10.75 19.75 5.35
N VAL A 189 -11.96 19.85 4.80
CA VAL A 189 -12.35 20.89 3.83
C VAL A 189 -12.43 22.27 4.50
N SER A 190 -13.11 22.37 5.65
CA SER A 190 -13.34 23.65 6.34
C SER A 190 -12.06 24.27 6.90
N THR A 191 -11.04 23.46 7.18
CA THR A 191 -9.78 23.91 7.78
C THR A 191 -8.67 24.16 6.76
N GLU A 192 -8.95 24.11 5.46
CA GLU A 192 -7.94 24.31 4.40
C GLU A 192 -7.16 25.64 4.56
N LYS A 193 -7.87 26.71 4.90
CA LYS A 193 -7.26 28.04 5.10
C LYS A 193 -6.90 28.34 6.55
N GLN A 194 -7.23 27.45 7.47
CA GLN A 194 -7.02 27.60 8.91
C GLN A 194 -6.63 26.25 9.54
N PRO A 195 -5.46 25.70 9.18
CA PRO A 195 -5.05 24.36 9.63
C PRO A 195 -5.00 24.22 11.16
N ASP A 196 -4.69 25.31 11.87
CA ASP A 196 -4.66 25.34 13.35
C ASP A 196 -6.02 25.02 14.00
N ARG A 197 -7.12 25.12 13.24
CA ARG A 197 -8.48 24.79 13.74
C ARG A 197 -8.85 23.32 13.57
N ALA A 198 -8.05 22.55 12.83
CA ALA A 198 -8.37 21.15 12.52
C ALA A 198 -8.47 20.29 13.80
N ASP A 199 -7.51 20.42 14.72
CA ASP A 199 -7.49 19.68 15.97
C ASP A 199 -8.70 19.99 16.85
N LEU A 200 -9.08 21.26 16.95
CA LEU A 200 -10.26 21.66 17.71
C LEU A 200 -11.55 21.09 17.10
N LEU A 201 -11.74 21.23 15.79
CA LEU A 201 -12.94 20.72 15.12
C LEU A 201 -13.03 19.19 15.19
N LEU A 202 -11.87 18.52 15.08
CA LEU A 202 -11.79 17.08 15.23
C LEU A 202 -12.10 16.64 16.67
N SER A 203 -11.61 17.38 17.68
CA SER A 203 -11.95 17.13 19.10
C SER A 203 -13.46 17.24 19.35
N ILE A 204 -14.08 18.32 18.86
CA ILE A 204 -15.54 18.52 18.97
C ILE A 204 -16.31 17.37 18.30
N THR A 205 -15.82 16.92 17.11
CA THR A 205 -16.42 15.80 16.40
C THR A 205 -16.31 14.51 17.20
N LEU A 206 -15.13 14.23 17.79
CA LEU A 206 -14.92 13.05 18.62
C LEU A 206 -15.78 13.06 19.88
N ASP A 207 -15.91 14.21 20.54
CA ASP A 207 -16.75 14.35 21.73
C ASP A 207 -18.23 14.11 21.38
N GLY A 208 -18.70 14.59 20.22
CA GLY A 208 -20.05 14.34 19.72
C GLY A 208 -20.33 12.89 19.31
N LEU A 209 -19.29 12.09 19.08
CA LEU A 209 -19.40 10.65 18.73
C LEU A 209 -19.38 9.73 19.94
N ARG A 210 -19.01 10.22 21.13
CA ARG A 210 -19.07 9.41 22.35
C ARG A 210 -20.48 8.96 22.68
N ALA A 211 -20.59 7.76 23.26
CA ALA A 211 -21.86 7.29 23.77
C ALA A 211 -22.33 8.22 24.89
N THR A 212 -23.56 8.73 24.79
CA THR A 212 -24.21 9.42 25.89
C THR A 212 -24.73 8.37 26.85
N HIS A 213 -24.15 8.28 28.04
CA HIS A 213 -24.79 7.51 29.13
C HIS A 213 -26.06 8.25 29.52
N ALA A 214 -27.19 7.63 29.20
CA ALA A 214 -28.51 8.08 29.67
C ALA A 214 -28.66 7.75 31.16
#